data_b3f8bc2f326a3ee8f11cfefbcbd2c318
#
_entry.id   b3f8bc2f326a3ee8f11cfefbcbd2c318
#
_cell.length_a   1.000
_cell.length_b   1.000
_cell.length_c   1.000
_cell.angle_alpha   90.00
_cell.angle_beta   90.00
_cell.angle_gamma   90.00
#
_symmetry.space_group_name_H-M   'P 1'
#
loop_
_entity.id
_entity.type
_entity.pdbx_description
1 polymer ?
#
loop_
_entity_poly.entity_id
_entity_poly.type
_entity_poly.pdbx_seq_one_letter_code
_entity_poly.pdbx_strand_id
1 'polypeptide(L)'
;MTRQTFFYLLILLVFSSCSIDSEISSLKISPVLIDSNINIRAIEIKNNKVYSATSNGSVLYFDIDKSDVISEINYEIENDSIVPNFRSLALTENDVFAMSIGDPALLYKNGNVVYKETHPKVFYDSIEFWNDNEGIAVGDYTDNCISVIITRDGGESWNKLDCSVFSNIKDSEGFFAASDTNISIIDNY
;
A
#
# COMPACT_ATOMS: atom_id res chain seq x y z
N MET A 1 -42.52 35.03 -28.53
CA MET A 1 -42.38 33.79 -27.72
C MET A 1 -43.09 34.04 -26.40
N THR A 2 -44.14 33.31 -26.10
CA THR A 2 -44.89 33.48 -24.85
C THR A 2 -44.13 32.89 -23.67
N ARG A 3 -44.34 33.43 -22.48
CA ARG A 3 -43.68 33.00 -21.24
C ARG A 3 -43.85 31.49 -20.99
N GLN A 4 -44.92 30.89 -21.48
CA GLN A 4 -45.21 29.47 -21.42
C GLN A 4 -44.28 28.61 -22.33
N THR A 5 -44.00 29.08 -23.55
CA THR A 5 -43.08 28.37 -24.47
C THR A 5 -41.65 28.37 -23.98
N PHE A 6 -41.23 29.43 -23.30
CA PHE A 6 -39.90 29.48 -22.67
C PHE A 6 -39.77 28.47 -21.49
N PHE A 7 -40.82 28.32 -20.71
CA PHE A 7 -40.88 27.38 -19.60
C PHE A 7 -40.78 25.90 -20.04
N TYR A 8 -41.49 25.55 -21.13
CA TYR A 8 -41.40 24.20 -21.72
C TYR A 8 -40.04 23.91 -22.37
N LEU A 9 -39.41 24.91 -22.96
CA LEU A 9 -38.06 24.80 -23.51
C LEU A 9 -37.00 24.57 -22.40
N LEU A 10 -37.17 25.24 -21.24
CA LEU A 10 -36.31 25.06 -20.08
C LEU A 10 -36.46 23.67 -19.45
N ILE A 11 -37.70 23.14 -19.39
CA ILE A 11 -37.95 21.78 -18.88
C ILE A 11 -37.34 20.71 -19.80
N LEU A 12 -37.39 20.91 -21.12
CA LEU A 12 -36.77 19.99 -22.09
C LEU A 12 -35.23 19.91 -21.96
N LEU A 13 -34.58 21.03 -21.58
CA LEU A 13 -33.15 21.09 -21.37
C LEU A 13 -32.68 20.36 -20.10
N VAL A 14 -33.56 20.25 -19.09
CA VAL A 14 -33.21 19.55 -17.83
C VAL A 14 -33.22 18.03 -17.99
N PHE A 15 -33.95 17.48 -18.97
CA PHE A 15 -34.01 16.04 -19.22
C PHE A 15 -32.95 15.51 -20.21
N SER A 16 -32.10 16.37 -20.78
CA SER A 16 -31.02 15.95 -21.68
C SER A 16 -29.70 15.66 -20.98
N SER A 17 -29.70 15.43 -19.66
CA SER A 17 -28.57 14.82 -18.97
C SER A 17 -28.54 13.32 -19.28
N CYS A 18 -28.08 12.99 -20.48
CA CYS A 18 -27.74 11.64 -20.85
C CYS A 18 -26.43 11.30 -20.14
N SER A 19 -26.48 10.50 -19.09
CA SER A 19 -25.31 9.78 -18.59
C SER A 19 -24.92 8.79 -19.69
N ILE A 20 -23.78 9.02 -20.31
CA ILE A 20 -23.16 7.99 -21.16
C ILE A 20 -22.62 6.94 -20.19
N ASP A 21 -23.43 5.95 -19.85
CA ASP A 21 -22.93 4.72 -19.28
C ASP A 21 -22.10 4.03 -20.37
N SER A 22 -20.80 4.13 -20.27
CA SER A 22 -19.88 3.35 -21.10
C SER A 22 -19.98 1.89 -20.65
N GLU A 23 -20.86 1.11 -21.28
CA GLU A 23 -20.85 -0.33 -21.08
C GLU A 23 -19.51 -0.89 -21.55
N ILE A 24 -18.78 -1.53 -20.62
CA ILE A 24 -17.59 -2.30 -20.96
C ILE A 24 -18.05 -3.51 -21.74
N SER A 25 -17.94 -3.46 -23.05
CA SER A 25 -18.41 -4.52 -23.96
C SER A 25 -17.47 -5.74 -24.01
N SER A 26 -16.22 -5.60 -23.61
CA SER A 26 -15.25 -6.69 -23.52
C SER A 26 -14.13 -6.37 -22.54
N LEU A 27 -13.63 -7.40 -21.86
CA LEU A 27 -12.46 -7.35 -20.99
C LEU A 27 -11.45 -8.39 -21.50
N LYS A 28 -10.23 -7.94 -21.80
CA LYS A 28 -9.11 -8.83 -22.09
C LYS A 28 -8.19 -8.89 -20.87
N ILE A 29 -8.01 -10.09 -20.32
CA ILE A 29 -7.09 -10.36 -19.23
C ILE A 29 -5.86 -11.06 -19.82
N SER A 30 -4.68 -10.50 -19.58
CA SER A 30 -3.42 -11.09 -19.96
C SER A 30 -2.53 -11.20 -18.72
N PRO A 31 -2.09 -12.41 -18.33
CA PRO A 31 -1.20 -12.55 -17.20
C PRO A 31 0.19 -11.98 -17.55
N VAL A 32 0.80 -11.27 -16.61
CA VAL A 32 2.18 -10.78 -16.70
C VAL A 32 3.14 -11.77 -16.05
N LEU A 33 2.76 -12.31 -14.91
CA LEU A 33 3.52 -13.32 -14.18
C LEU A 33 2.58 -14.40 -13.65
N ILE A 34 2.98 -15.65 -13.79
CA ILE A 34 2.35 -16.79 -13.12
C ILE A 34 3.45 -17.61 -12.47
N ASP A 35 3.51 -17.60 -11.13
CA ASP A 35 4.42 -18.42 -10.34
C ASP A 35 3.66 -18.96 -9.13
N SER A 36 3.66 -20.29 -8.98
CA SER A 36 2.98 -20.98 -7.87
C SER A 36 3.75 -20.91 -6.54
N ASN A 37 5.01 -20.47 -6.56
CA ASN A 37 5.88 -20.44 -5.37
C ASN A 37 5.86 -19.10 -4.65
N ILE A 38 5.24 -18.08 -5.24
CA ILE A 38 5.17 -16.75 -4.66
C ILE A 38 3.73 -16.35 -4.38
N ASN A 39 3.56 -15.52 -3.36
CA ASN A 39 2.31 -14.86 -3.04
C ASN A 39 2.55 -13.36 -3.07
N ILE A 40 1.78 -12.63 -3.87
CA ILE A 40 1.83 -11.17 -3.96
C ILE A 40 0.71 -10.62 -3.09
N ARG A 41 1.04 -9.79 -2.11
CA ARG A 41 0.10 -9.24 -1.13
C ARG A 41 -0.02 -7.71 -1.21
N ALA A 42 0.98 -7.04 -1.78
CA ALA A 42 1.00 -5.61 -1.98
C ALA A 42 1.37 -5.30 -3.42
N ILE A 43 0.66 -4.35 -4.01
CA ILE A 43 0.90 -3.86 -5.37
C ILE A 43 0.73 -2.34 -5.36
N GLU A 44 1.77 -1.65 -5.87
CA GLU A 44 1.76 -0.22 -6.06
C GLU A 44 2.04 0.16 -7.51
N ILE A 45 1.43 1.26 -7.98
CA ILE A 45 1.62 1.77 -9.33
C ILE A 45 2.11 3.19 -9.27
N LYS A 46 3.28 3.44 -9.86
CA LYS A 46 3.85 4.79 -9.97
C LYS A 46 4.60 4.95 -11.29
N ASN A 47 4.41 6.10 -11.95
CA ASN A 47 5.14 6.47 -13.17
C ASN A 47 5.13 5.37 -14.23
N ASN A 48 3.96 4.78 -14.51
CA ASN A 48 3.76 3.69 -15.47
C ASN A 48 4.47 2.38 -15.13
N LYS A 49 4.93 2.22 -13.88
CA LYS A 49 5.52 0.98 -13.37
C LYS A 49 4.63 0.36 -12.31
N VAL A 50 4.52 -0.95 -12.36
CA VAL A 50 3.88 -1.75 -11.32
C VAL A 50 4.97 -2.36 -10.45
N TYR A 51 4.84 -2.20 -9.14
CA TYR A 51 5.67 -2.81 -8.12
C TYR A 51 4.84 -3.84 -7.35
N SER A 52 5.43 -4.98 -7.02
CA SER A 52 4.73 -6.08 -6.35
C SER A 52 5.63 -6.68 -5.29
N ALA A 53 5.20 -6.62 -4.04
CA ALA A 53 5.92 -7.23 -2.92
C ALA A 53 5.53 -8.70 -2.75
N THR A 54 6.52 -9.57 -2.62
CA THR A 54 6.36 -11.02 -2.66
C THR A 54 6.63 -11.68 -1.30
N SER A 55 6.12 -12.90 -1.15
CA SER A 55 6.33 -13.70 0.06
C SER A 55 7.72 -14.37 0.14
N ASN A 56 8.54 -14.28 -0.90
CA ASN A 56 9.86 -14.90 -0.99
C ASN A 56 11.02 -13.89 -0.96
N GLY A 57 10.79 -12.70 -0.42
CA GLY A 57 11.85 -11.72 -0.15
C GLY A 57 12.25 -10.87 -1.34
N SER A 58 11.39 -10.68 -2.31
CA SER A 58 11.67 -9.80 -3.45
C SER A 58 10.56 -8.79 -3.72
N VAL A 59 10.92 -7.69 -4.34
CA VAL A 59 9.97 -6.78 -4.98
C VAL A 59 10.17 -6.89 -6.48
N LEU A 60 9.12 -7.34 -7.17
CA LEU A 60 9.08 -7.41 -8.62
C LEU A 60 8.55 -6.09 -9.18
N TYR A 61 9.12 -5.61 -10.27
CA TYR A 61 8.58 -4.44 -10.94
C TYR A 61 8.72 -4.54 -12.46
N PHE A 62 7.78 -3.94 -13.17
CA PHE A 62 7.77 -3.85 -14.63
C PHE A 62 7.12 -2.57 -15.11
N ASP A 63 7.47 -2.14 -16.29
CA ASP A 63 6.82 -1.06 -17.02
C ASP A 63 5.54 -1.59 -17.67
N ILE A 64 4.41 -0.88 -17.52
CA ILE A 64 3.12 -1.32 -18.06
C ILE A 64 3.17 -1.49 -19.58
N ASP A 65 3.92 -0.63 -20.28
CA ASP A 65 4.08 -0.69 -21.74
C ASP A 65 5.07 -1.77 -22.19
N LYS A 66 5.83 -2.35 -21.24
CA LYS A 66 6.88 -3.37 -21.49
C LYS A 66 6.73 -4.54 -20.51
N SER A 67 5.51 -5.03 -20.35
CA SER A 67 5.15 -6.04 -19.35
C SER A 67 5.81 -7.41 -19.55
N ASP A 68 6.52 -7.63 -20.64
CA ASP A 68 7.33 -8.83 -20.92
C ASP A 68 8.70 -8.83 -20.23
N VAL A 69 9.11 -7.71 -19.64
CA VAL A 69 10.37 -7.57 -18.90
C VAL A 69 10.08 -7.30 -17.44
N ILE A 70 10.28 -8.31 -16.59
CA ILE A 70 10.14 -8.19 -15.15
C ILE A 70 11.53 -8.02 -14.54
N SER A 71 11.69 -6.98 -13.74
CA SER A 71 12.88 -6.74 -12.93
C SER A 71 12.60 -7.14 -11.48
N GLU A 72 13.63 -7.51 -10.76
CA GLU A 72 13.53 -8.00 -9.38
C GLU A 72 14.56 -7.30 -8.49
N ILE A 73 14.12 -6.92 -7.29
CA ILE A 73 14.99 -6.47 -6.21
C ILE A 73 14.89 -7.51 -5.09
N ASN A 74 16.00 -8.16 -4.78
CA ASN A 74 16.08 -9.10 -3.67
C ASN A 74 16.52 -8.40 -2.40
N TYR A 75 15.88 -8.74 -1.30
CA TYR A 75 16.11 -8.19 0.03
C TYR A 75 16.51 -9.33 0.96
N GLU A 76 17.70 -9.27 1.49
CA GLU A 76 18.21 -10.24 2.46
C GLU A 76 18.84 -9.53 3.65
N ILE A 77 18.74 -10.12 4.82
CA ILE A 77 19.48 -9.64 5.98
C ILE A 77 20.85 -10.30 5.94
N GLU A 78 21.89 -9.51 5.86
CA GLU A 78 23.24 -10.00 6.08
C GLU A 78 23.33 -10.68 7.46
N ASN A 79 23.75 -11.93 7.50
CA ASN A 79 24.03 -12.78 8.65
C ASN A 79 22.86 -13.56 9.28
N ASP A 80 21.59 -13.29 9.03
CA ASP A 80 20.48 -14.01 9.66
C ASP A 80 19.77 -15.01 8.75
N SER A 81 20.05 -14.99 7.44
CA SER A 81 19.43 -15.86 6.42
C SER A 81 17.88 -15.86 6.46
N ILE A 82 17.30 -14.78 6.97
CA ILE A 82 15.85 -14.63 7.06
C ILE A 82 15.36 -14.08 5.74
N VAL A 83 14.57 -14.86 5.02
CA VAL A 83 13.87 -14.41 3.82
C VAL A 83 12.62 -13.61 4.26
N PRO A 84 12.55 -12.30 3.99
CA PRO A 84 11.40 -11.50 4.39
C PRO A 84 10.13 -11.91 3.63
N ASN A 85 9.05 -12.10 4.35
CA ASN A 85 7.74 -12.28 3.75
C ASN A 85 7.04 -10.91 3.69
N PHE A 86 7.12 -10.27 2.53
CA PHE A 86 6.57 -8.93 2.38
C PHE A 86 5.04 -8.94 2.36
N ARG A 87 4.48 -7.97 3.08
CA ARG A 87 3.04 -7.79 3.23
C ARG A 87 2.57 -6.45 2.69
N SER A 88 3.38 -5.42 2.83
CA SER A 88 3.03 -4.05 2.52
C SER A 88 4.14 -3.36 1.72
N LEU A 89 3.75 -2.45 0.86
CA LEU A 89 4.61 -1.74 -0.08
C LEU A 89 4.18 -0.27 -0.13
N ALA A 90 5.14 0.65 -0.10
CA ALA A 90 4.89 2.06 -0.34
C ALA A 90 5.96 2.68 -1.24
N LEU A 91 5.58 3.69 -1.99
CA LEU A 91 6.45 4.39 -2.94
C LEU A 91 6.45 5.89 -2.67
N THR A 92 7.62 6.48 -2.45
CA THR A 92 7.84 7.93 -2.52
C THR A 92 8.36 8.33 -3.90
N GLU A 93 8.73 9.59 -4.11
CA GLU A 93 9.23 10.02 -5.42
C GLU A 93 10.43 9.19 -5.88
N ASN A 94 11.33 8.86 -4.97
CA ASN A 94 12.59 8.21 -5.30
C ASN A 94 12.82 6.85 -4.64
N ASP A 95 11.98 6.47 -3.66
CA ASP A 95 12.25 5.33 -2.80
C ASP A 95 11.13 4.28 -2.87
N VAL A 96 11.53 3.03 -2.66
CA VAL A 96 10.66 1.86 -2.54
C VAL A 96 10.79 1.31 -1.12
N PHE A 97 9.67 1.25 -0.42
CA PHE A 97 9.58 0.69 0.93
C PHE A 97 8.84 -0.64 0.89
N ALA A 98 9.40 -1.65 1.55
CA ALA A 98 8.78 -2.96 1.68
C ALA A 98 8.81 -3.42 3.13
N MET A 99 7.64 -3.75 3.68
CA MET A 99 7.46 -4.19 5.06
C MET A 99 7.18 -5.68 5.11
N SER A 100 7.99 -6.41 5.88
CA SER A 100 7.76 -7.84 6.12
C SER A 100 6.87 -8.07 7.34
N ILE A 101 6.25 -9.25 7.35
CA ILE A 101 5.59 -9.81 8.53
C ILE A 101 6.51 -10.79 9.23
N GLY A 102 6.17 -11.13 10.47
CA GLY A 102 6.84 -12.14 11.27
C GLY A 102 7.77 -11.54 12.32
N ASP A 103 8.44 -12.41 13.05
CA ASP A 103 9.41 -12.10 14.09
C ASP A 103 10.82 -12.46 13.59
N PRO A 104 11.65 -11.47 13.24
CA PRO A 104 11.43 -10.04 13.29
C PRO A 104 10.57 -9.48 12.13
N ALA A 105 9.81 -8.42 12.40
CA ALA A 105 9.28 -7.55 11.36
C ALA A 105 10.38 -6.60 10.88
N LEU A 106 10.50 -6.45 9.58
CA LEU A 106 11.57 -5.69 8.93
C LEU A 106 10.97 -4.72 7.92
N LEU A 107 11.39 -3.46 8.01
CA LEU A 107 11.10 -2.46 6.99
C LEU A 107 12.38 -2.15 6.23
N TYR A 108 12.27 -2.24 4.92
CA TYR A 108 13.34 -1.92 4.00
C TYR A 108 13.04 -0.64 3.23
N LYS A 109 14.09 0.13 2.98
CA LYS A 109 14.14 1.26 2.04
C LYS A 109 15.17 0.93 0.96
N ASN A 110 14.75 0.77 -0.29
CA ASN A 110 15.64 0.47 -1.42
C ASN A 110 16.59 -0.72 -1.17
N GLY A 111 16.11 -1.76 -0.49
CA GLY A 111 16.88 -2.96 -0.16
C GLY A 111 17.65 -2.92 1.16
N ASN A 112 17.72 -1.77 1.85
CA ASN A 112 18.39 -1.64 3.13
C ASN A 112 17.40 -1.65 4.28
N VAL A 113 17.72 -2.36 5.38
CA VAL A 113 16.88 -2.37 6.58
C VAL A 113 16.95 -1.01 7.27
N VAL A 114 15.80 -0.36 7.44
CA VAL A 114 15.65 0.94 8.13
C VAL A 114 14.87 0.83 9.44
N TYR A 115 14.18 -0.30 9.65
CA TYR A 115 13.52 -0.60 10.92
C TYR A 115 13.45 -2.11 11.15
N LYS A 116 13.61 -2.51 12.41
CA LYS A 116 13.47 -3.90 12.86
C LYS A 116 12.75 -3.94 14.20
N GLU A 117 11.74 -4.81 14.30
CA GLU A 117 11.06 -5.10 15.56
C GLU A 117 11.01 -6.60 15.80
N THR A 118 11.41 -7.00 17.01
CA THR A 118 11.38 -8.40 17.46
C THR A 118 10.34 -8.56 18.56
N HIS A 119 9.25 -9.24 18.26
CA HIS A 119 8.20 -9.55 19.22
C HIS A 119 7.36 -10.73 18.70
N PRO A 120 6.98 -11.73 19.54
CA PRO A 120 6.27 -12.93 19.09
C PRO A 120 4.92 -12.69 18.39
N LYS A 121 4.34 -11.51 18.59
CA LYS A 121 3.06 -11.10 17.97
C LYS A 121 3.22 -9.97 16.98
N VAL A 122 4.45 -9.58 16.63
CA VAL A 122 4.64 -8.46 15.70
C VAL A 122 4.12 -8.83 14.32
N PHE A 123 3.28 -7.94 13.79
CA PHE A 123 2.70 -8.08 12.48
C PHE A 123 2.31 -6.69 11.98
N TYR A 124 3.01 -6.20 10.97
CA TYR A 124 2.67 -4.95 10.31
C TYR A 124 1.84 -5.24 9.06
N ASP A 125 0.74 -4.51 8.90
CA ASP A 125 -0.28 -4.76 7.90
C ASP A 125 -0.24 -3.79 6.74
N SER A 126 0.16 -2.54 6.97
CA SER A 126 0.15 -1.50 5.95
C SER A 126 1.19 -0.43 6.22
N ILE A 127 1.71 0.17 5.15
CA ILE A 127 2.61 1.33 5.18
C ILE A 127 2.16 2.33 4.13
N GLU A 128 2.18 3.64 4.48
CA GLU A 128 1.81 4.72 3.58
C GLU A 128 2.62 5.99 3.86
N PHE A 129 2.75 6.84 2.85
CA PHE A 129 3.44 8.12 2.95
C PHE A 129 2.52 9.27 2.56
N TRP A 130 2.46 10.33 3.39
CA TRP A 130 1.78 11.59 3.05
C TRP A 130 2.54 12.40 2.00
N ASN A 131 3.86 12.32 2.07
CA ASN A 131 4.80 13.00 1.18
C ASN A 131 6.15 12.27 1.25
N ASP A 132 7.17 12.76 0.55
CA ASP A 132 8.48 12.11 0.50
C ASP A 132 9.22 12.05 1.85
N ASN A 133 8.78 12.80 2.87
CA ASN A 133 9.42 12.86 4.18
C ASN A 133 8.64 12.16 5.29
N GLU A 134 7.32 12.13 5.19
CA GLU A 134 6.45 11.70 6.29
C GLU A 134 5.67 10.44 5.92
N GLY A 135 5.84 9.41 6.72
CA GLY A 135 5.16 8.12 6.52
C GLY A 135 4.75 7.47 7.83
N ILE A 136 3.86 6.49 7.71
CA ILE A 136 3.30 5.72 8.81
C ILE A 136 3.21 4.26 8.41
N ALA A 137 3.50 3.34 9.32
CA ALA A 137 3.08 1.96 9.19
C ALA A 137 2.29 1.52 10.42
N VAL A 138 1.30 0.68 10.20
CA VAL A 138 0.42 0.17 11.25
C VAL A 138 0.45 -1.35 11.28
N GLY A 139 0.31 -1.89 12.48
CA GLY A 139 0.31 -3.33 12.70
C GLY A 139 -0.50 -3.72 13.93
N ASP A 140 -0.65 -5.03 14.09
CA ASP A 140 -1.44 -5.65 15.12
C ASP A 140 -0.98 -5.31 16.54
N TYR A 141 -1.79 -5.74 17.47
CA TYR A 141 -1.63 -5.50 18.89
C TYR A 141 -0.39 -6.19 19.46
N THR A 142 0.56 -5.39 19.94
CA THR A 142 1.74 -5.81 20.71
C THR A 142 1.85 -4.98 21.98
N ASP A 143 2.37 -5.55 23.09
CA ASP A 143 2.70 -4.81 24.33
C ASP A 143 1.61 -3.85 24.83
N ASN A 144 0.33 -4.26 24.76
CA ASN A 144 -0.87 -3.55 25.23
C ASN A 144 -1.43 -2.47 24.29
N CYS A 145 -0.96 -2.31 23.06
CA CYS A 145 -1.58 -1.44 22.04
C CYS A 145 -1.29 -1.93 20.62
N ILE A 146 -1.93 -1.31 19.65
CA ILE A 146 -1.58 -1.49 18.24
C ILE A 146 -0.17 -0.98 17.98
N SER A 147 0.52 -1.60 17.03
CA SER A 147 1.85 -1.16 16.60
C SER A 147 1.72 -0.07 15.56
N VAL A 148 2.26 1.11 15.85
CA VAL A 148 2.33 2.23 14.90
C VAL A 148 3.73 2.78 14.92
N ILE A 149 4.36 2.84 13.75
CA ILE A 149 5.65 3.51 13.57
C ILE A 149 5.49 4.67 12.60
N ILE A 150 6.24 5.73 12.81
CA ILE A 150 6.24 6.93 11.98
C ILE A 150 7.65 7.33 11.58
N THR A 151 7.77 7.91 10.40
CA THR A 151 8.97 8.61 9.92
C THR A 151 8.65 10.07 9.62
N ARG A 152 9.69 10.94 9.71
CA ARG A 152 9.63 12.35 9.32
C ARG A 152 10.88 12.79 8.57
N ASP A 153 11.69 11.85 8.14
CA ASP A 153 12.98 12.06 7.48
C ASP A 153 13.10 11.23 6.19
N GLY A 154 11.97 10.96 5.54
CA GLY A 154 11.95 10.18 4.30
C GLY A 154 12.24 8.69 4.51
N GLY A 155 11.93 8.18 5.70
CA GLY A 155 12.11 6.76 6.03
C GLY A 155 13.54 6.36 6.37
N GLU A 156 14.45 7.32 6.63
CA GLU A 156 15.79 7.03 7.12
C GLU A 156 15.77 6.50 8.56
N SER A 157 14.81 7.00 9.35
CA SER A 157 14.54 6.48 10.69
C SER A 157 13.03 6.32 10.95
N TRP A 158 12.68 5.35 11.79
CA TRP A 158 11.31 5.06 12.18
C TRP A 158 11.20 4.98 13.69
N ASN A 159 10.16 5.60 14.25
CA ASN A 159 9.91 5.64 15.67
C ASN A 159 8.57 5.01 15.99
N LYS A 160 8.57 4.00 16.88
CA LYS A 160 7.34 3.40 17.40
C LYS A 160 6.66 4.37 18.35
N LEU A 161 5.37 4.59 18.15
CA LEU A 161 4.57 5.43 19.04
C LEU A 161 4.35 4.73 20.38
N ASP A 162 4.40 5.50 21.48
CA ASP A 162 4.11 5.00 22.79
C ASP A 162 2.62 4.67 22.95
N CYS A 163 2.32 3.58 23.64
CA CYS A 163 0.93 3.13 23.84
C CYS A 163 0.02 4.18 24.52
N SER A 164 0.59 5.13 25.25
CA SER A 164 -0.20 6.20 25.89
C SER A 164 -0.86 7.17 24.92
N VAL A 165 -0.43 7.20 23.64
CA VAL A 165 -1.10 8.02 22.61
C VAL A 165 -2.41 7.39 22.12
N PHE A 166 -2.64 6.12 22.43
CA PHE A 166 -3.83 5.39 22.02
C PHE A 166 -4.78 5.23 23.21
N SER A 167 -6.04 5.58 23.01
CA SER A 167 -7.08 5.41 24.02
C SER A 167 -8.08 4.34 23.59
N ASN A 168 -8.55 3.54 24.57
CA ASN A 168 -9.65 2.57 24.37
C ASN A 168 -9.37 1.41 23.39
N ILE A 169 -8.12 1.07 23.16
CA ILE A 169 -7.76 -0.10 22.35
C ILE A 169 -7.89 -1.37 23.22
N LYS A 170 -8.43 -2.43 22.63
CA LYS A 170 -8.58 -3.74 23.27
C LYS A 170 -7.59 -4.72 22.64
N ASP A 171 -7.12 -5.67 23.43
CA ASP A 171 -6.16 -6.70 23.04
C ASP A 171 -6.66 -7.69 21.95
N SER A 172 -7.92 -7.59 21.59
CA SER A 172 -8.54 -8.35 20.50
C SER A 172 -8.70 -7.55 19.21
N GLU A 173 -8.24 -6.30 19.19
CA GLU A 173 -8.30 -5.44 18.01
C GLU A 173 -7.02 -5.59 17.19
N GLY A 174 -7.16 -5.61 15.88
CA GLY A 174 -6.08 -5.73 14.92
C GLY A 174 -6.51 -5.22 13.55
N PHE A 175 -5.60 -5.26 12.61
CA PHE A 175 -5.84 -4.82 11.25
C PHE A 175 -6.17 -6.00 10.33
N PHE A 176 -6.77 -5.70 9.19
CA PHE A 176 -7.10 -6.73 8.22
C PHE A 176 -5.89 -7.04 7.33
N ALA A 177 -5.21 -8.11 7.65
CA ALA A 177 -3.93 -8.50 7.07
C ALA A 177 -3.92 -8.85 5.57
N ALA A 178 -5.05 -8.81 4.87
CA ALA A 178 -5.12 -9.36 3.50
C ALA A 178 -5.00 -8.32 2.38
N SER A 179 -5.07 -7.02 2.68
CA SER A 179 -5.34 -6.02 1.64
C SER A 179 -4.28 -4.93 1.46
N ASP A 180 -3.31 -4.76 2.36
CA ASP A 180 -2.39 -3.62 2.34
C ASP A 180 -3.06 -2.22 2.26
N THR A 181 -4.37 -2.15 2.58
CA THR A 181 -5.19 -0.94 2.47
C THR A 181 -5.80 -0.53 3.81
N ASN A 182 -5.10 -0.80 4.90
CA ASN A 182 -5.53 -0.42 6.25
C ASN A 182 -5.33 1.06 6.54
N ILE A 183 -4.52 1.73 5.73
CA ILE A 183 -4.28 3.17 5.79
C ILE A 183 -4.86 3.81 4.54
N SER A 184 -5.46 4.97 4.69
CA SER A 184 -5.87 5.82 3.58
C SER A 184 -5.43 7.25 3.85
N ILE A 185 -4.69 7.83 2.94
CA ILE A 185 -4.25 9.21 3.00
C ILE A 185 -5.30 10.09 2.31
N ILE A 186 -5.80 11.07 3.02
CA ILE A 186 -6.75 12.06 2.49
C ILE A 186 -6.08 13.42 2.55
N ASP A 187 -5.77 13.96 1.40
CA ASP A 187 -4.99 15.19 1.25
C ASP A 187 -3.63 15.15 1.98
N ASN A 188 -2.97 16.25 2.14
CA ASN A 188 -1.67 16.35 2.83
C ASN A 188 -1.83 16.68 4.33
N TYR A 189 -2.84 16.13 4.99
CA TYR A 189 -3.10 16.37 6.41
C TYR A 189 -3.02 15.08 7.23
#